data_52bdc6e77e58715fe88f1244f200fdf3
#
_entry.id   52bdc6e77e58715fe88f1244f200fdf3
#
_cell.length_a   1.000
_cell.length_b   1.000
_cell.length_c   1.000
_cell.angle_alpha   90.00
_cell.angle_beta   90.00
_cell.angle_gamma   90.00
#
_symmetry.space_group_name_H-M   'P 1'
#
loop_
_entity.id
_entity.type
_entity.pdbx_description
1 polymer ?
#
loop_
_entity_poly.entity_id
_entity_poly.type
_entity_poly.pdbx_seq_one_letter_code
_entity_poly.pdbx_strand_id
1 'polypeptide(L)'
;AEEIDRECDALNAMGYEHLLLVTGEHQNKVGMDYFRQHLPSIRKKVSSLMMEVQPLSTENYAELKTLGLDGVMVYQETYNASTYQYHHLKGQKQDFFWRLETPERLGQAGIDKIGLGALIGLSKDWRTDCYFLATHLSFLQKHYWQSRYSISFPRLRPCAGGIEPASLMDDPQLVQLICAFRLFAPEVELS
;
A
#
# COMPACT_ATOMS: atom_id res chain seq x y z
N ALA A 1 1.49 12.82 -20.48
CA ALA A 1 0.26 13.59 -20.12
C ALA A 1 -0.94 13.09 -20.92
N GLU A 2 -0.93 13.19 -22.26
CA GLU A 2 -2.08 12.80 -23.11
C GLU A 2 -2.52 11.34 -22.99
N GLU A 3 -1.60 10.42 -22.73
CA GLU A 3 -1.90 9.00 -22.54
C GLU A 3 -2.66 8.78 -21.22
N ILE A 4 -2.17 9.35 -20.13
CA ILE A 4 -2.84 9.31 -18.82
C ILE A 4 -4.24 9.91 -18.91
N ASP A 5 -4.39 11.04 -19.60
CA ASP A 5 -5.68 11.71 -19.77
C ASP A 5 -6.67 10.82 -20.54
N ARG A 6 -6.23 10.16 -21.61
CA ARG A 6 -7.06 9.21 -22.39
C ARG A 6 -7.48 8.01 -21.55
N GLU A 7 -6.57 7.44 -20.75
CA GLU A 7 -6.88 6.31 -19.87
C GLU A 7 -7.91 6.71 -18.81
N CYS A 8 -7.75 7.87 -18.17
CA CYS A 8 -8.72 8.36 -17.22
C CYS A 8 -10.11 8.59 -17.86
N ASP A 9 -10.16 9.14 -19.08
CA ASP A 9 -11.42 9.36 -19.80
C ASP A 9 -12.07 8.02 -20.18
N ALA A 10 -11.29 7.01 -20.58
CA ALA A 10 -11.79 5.68 -20.87
C ALA A 10 -12.37 5.00 -19.61
N LEU A 11 -11.70 5.11 -18.47
CA LEU A 11 -12.19 4.58 -17.18
C LEU A 11 -13.48 5.28 -16.74
N ASN A 12 -13.56 6.59 -16.88
CA ASN A 12 -14.78 7.34 -16.57
C ASN A 12 -15.96 6.95 -17.49
N ALA A 13 -15.69 6.73 -18.78
CA ALA A 13 -16.71 6.25 -19.72
C ALA A 13 -17.25 4.86 -19.36
N MET A 14 -16.48 4.05 -18.65
CA MET A 14 -16.90 2.76 -18.08
C MET A 14 -17.59 2.89 -16.71
N GLY A 15 -17.69 4.09 -16.15
CA GLY A 15 -18.33 4.37 -14.86
C GLY A 15 -17.41 4.24 -13.65
N TYR A 16 -16.09 4.15 -13.83
CA TYR A 16 -15.13 4.14 -12.72
C TYR A 16 -14.82 5.57 -12.27
N GLU A 17 -15.10 5.84 -11.02
CA GLU A 17 -14.83 7.14 -10.38
C GLU A 17 -13.69 7.11 -9.37
N HIS A 18 -13.22 5.92 -9.00
CA HIS A 18 -12.14 5.70 -8.03
C HIS A 18 -10.93 5.13 -8.77
N LEU A 19 -9.78 5.77 -8.60
CA LEU A 19 -8.57 5.38 -9.29
C LEU A 19 -7.45 5.08 -8.30
N LEU A 20 -6.78 3.94 -8.51
CA LEU A 20 -5.52 3.60 -7.87
C LEU A 20 -4.38 3.72 -8.90
N LEU A 21 -3.50 4.69 -8.69
CA LEU A 21 -2.28 4.83 -9.48
C LEU A 21 -1.19 3.93 -8.89
N VAL A 22 -0.71 2.99 -9.69
CA VAL A 22 0.40 2.13 -9.29
C VAL A 22 1.67 2.57 -10.00
N THR A 23 2.75 2.76 -9.26
CA THR A 23 4.05 3.16 -9.82
C THR A 23 5.15 2.19 -9.40
N GLY A 24 6.16 2.03 -10.27
CA GLY A 24 7.39 1.36 -9.85
C GLY A 24 8.22 2.23 -8.90
N GLU A 25 9.02 1.60 -8.05
CA GLU A 25 9.92 2.29 -7.11
C GLU A 25 11.17 2.85 -7.85
N HIS A 26 10.96 3.84 -8.72
CA HIS A 26 12.03 4.46 -9.51
C HIS A 26 11.99 5.99 -9.38
N GLN A 27 12.55 6.51 -8.29
CA GLN A 27 12.49 7.92 -7.90
C GLN A 27 12.93 8.91 -8.99
N ASN A 28 13.93 8.55 -9.80
CA ASN A 28 14.44 9.43 -10.87
C ASN A 28 13.46 9.59 -12.05
N LYS A 29 12.50 8.66 -12.21
CA LYS A 29 11.51 8.71 -13.31
C LYS A 29 10.11 9.06 -12.81
N VAL A 30 9.76 8.58 -11.62
CA VAL A 30 8.45 8.77 -11.01
C VAL A 30 8.64 9.34 -9.61
N GLY A 31 9.11 10.58 -9.56
CA GLY A 31 9.32 11.35 -8.33
C GLY A 31 8.28 12.46 -8.17
N MET A 32 8.52 13.36 -7.21
CA MET A 32 7.59 14.45 -6.88
C MET A 32 7.28 15.37 -8.07
N ASP A 33 8.25 15.63 -8.97
CA ASP A 33 8.01 16.46 -10.15
C ASP A 33 6.99 15.82 -11.10
N TYR A 34 7.06 14.49 -11.26
CA TYR A 34 6.07 13.74 -12.03
C TYR A 34 4.67 13.85 -11.39
N PHE A 35 4.58 13.71 -10.08
CA PHE A 35 3.30 13.84 -9.37
C PHE A 35 2.73 15.25 -9.44
N ARG A 36 3.54 16.29 -9.24
CA ARG A 36 3.13 17.70 -9.43
C ARG A 36 2.56 17.98 -10.81
N GLN A 37 3.15 17.38 -11.82
CA GLN A 37 2.73 17.57 -13.21
C GLN A 37 1.38 16.87 -13.51
N HIS A 38 1.13 15.68 -12.95
CA HIS A 38 0.04 14.83 -13.41
C HIS A 38 -1.15 14.73 -12.44
N LEU A 39 -0.93 14.73 -11.12
CA LEU A 39 -2.02 14.53 -10.17
C LEU A 39 -3.15 15.55 -10.27
N PRO A 40 -2.88 16.86 -10.46
CA PRO A 40 -3.97 17.85 -10.54
C PRO A 40 -4.93 17.65 -11.72
N SER A 41 -4.44 17.12 -12.86
CA SER A 41 -5.29 16.80 -14.00
C SER A 41 -6.10 15.54 -13.77
N ILE A 42 -5.50 14.49 -13.21
CA ILE A 42 -6.17 13.24 -12.86
C ILE A 42 -7.26 13.49 -11.82
N ARG A 43 -6.96 14.26 -10.77
CA ARG A 43 -7.91 14.58 -9.69
C ARG A 43 -9.20 15.20 -10.20
N LYS A 44 -9.15 15.99 -11.25
CA LYS A 44 -10.35 16.63 -11.84
C LYS A 44 -11.31 15.63 -12.50
N LYS A 45 -10.82 14.43 -12.80
CA LYS A 45 -11.55 13.39 -13.53
C LYS A 45 -12.10 12.29 -12.62
N VAL A 46 -11.67 12.22 -11.35
CA VAL A 46 -12.02 11.12 -10.44
C VAL A 46 -12.52 11.65 -9.09
N SER A 47 -13.45 10.95 -8.49
CA SER A 47 -13.97 11.25 -7.15
C SER A 47 -13.02 10.85 -6.04
N SER A 48 -12.23 9.77 -6.24
CA SER A 48 -11.22 9.29 -5.30
C SER A 48 -9.93 8.92 -6.02
N LEU A 49 -8.82 9.45 -5.52
CA LEU A 49 -7.48 9.23 -6.07
C LEU A 49 -6.59 8.61 -5.01
N MET A 50 -6.16 7.39 -5.27
CA MET A 50 -5.25 6.64 -4.41
C MET A 50 -3.96 6.30 -5.14
N MET A 51 -2.88 6.06 -4.40
CA MET A 51 -1.59 5.69 -4.97
C MET A 51 -1.00 4.47 -4.24
N GLU A 52 -0.41 3.58 -5.03
CA GLU A 52 0.55 2.59 -4.56
C GLU A 52 1.93 3.00 -5.09
N VAL A 53 2.77 3.52 -4.21
CA VAL A 53 4.01 4.22 -4.55
C VAL A 53 5.11 3.86 -3.55
N GLN A 54 6.36 4.11 -3.94
CA GLN A 54 7.49 3.96 -3.01
C GLN A 54 7.30 4.81 -1.73
N PRO A 55 7.89 4.39 -0.59
CA PRO A 55 7.91 5.20 0.62
C PRO A 55 8.49 6.60 0.38
N LEU A 56 7.78 7.63 0.86
CA LEU A 56 8.17 9.03 0.76
C LEU A 56 8.29 9.65 2.15
N SER A 57 8.81 10.87 2.22
CA SER A 57 8.86 11.65 3.47
C SER A 57 7.48 12.20 3.84
N THR A 58 7.31 12.60 5.10
CA THR A 58 6.07 13.23 5.60
C THR A 58 5.71 14.49 4.80
N GLU A 59 6.70 15.30 4.46
CA GLU A 59 6.54 16.54 3.68
C GLU A 59 6.03 16.24 2.27
N ASN A 60 6.60 15.21 1.62
CA ASN A 60 6.17 14.80 0.29
C ASN A 60 4.74 14.26 0.31
N TYR A 61 4.36 13.48 1.31
CA TYR A 61 2.98 13.02 1.47
C TYR A 61 2.01 14.18 1.74
N ALA A 62 2.40 15.15 2.57
CA ALA A 62 1.60 16.34 2.80
C ALA A 62 1.40 17.15 1.51
N GLU A 63 2.43 17.26 0.68
CA GLU A 63 2.33 17.90 -0.64
C GLU A 63 1.39 17.10 -1.56
N LEU A 64 1.52 15.77 -1.64
CA LEU A 64 0.63 14.93 -2.45
C LEU A 64 -0.84 15.09 -2.05
N LYS A 65 -1.12 15.24 -0.76
CA LYS A 65 -2.47 15.56 -0.28
C LYS A 65 -2.98 16.89 -0.85
N THR A 66 -2.15 17.93 -0.88
CA THR A 66 -2.54 19.22 -1.47
C THR A 66 -2.78 19.13 -2.99
N LEU A 67 -2.15 18.17 -3.66
CA LEU A 67 -2.36 17.87 -5.08
C LEU A 67 -3.62 17.03 -5.35
N GLY A 68 -4.36 16.66 -4.29
CA GLY A 68 -5.65 15.98 -4.38
C GLY A 68 -5.58 14.46 -4.14
N LEU A 69 -4.50 13.95 -3.55
CA LEU A 69 -4.39 12.54 -3.17
C LEU A 69 -5.23 12.25 -1.92
N ASP A 70 -6.09 11.24 -1.96
CA ASP A 70 -6.93 10.81 -0.84
C ASP A 70 -6.27 9.68 -0.03
N GLY A 71 -5.52 8.79 -0.67
CA GLY A 71 -4.96 7.65 0.04
C GLY A 71 -3.70 7.06 -0.59
N VAL A 72 -2.93 6.35 0.24
CA VAL A 72 -1.68 5.69 -0.16
C VAL A 72 -1.65 4.28 0.38
N MET A 73 -1.20 3.34 -0.46
CA MET A 73 -0.94 1.96 -0.11
C MET A 73 0.56 1.70 -0.16
N VAL A 74 1.15 1.26 0.95
CA VAL A 74 2.52 0.78 1.02
C VAL A 74 2.55 -0.46 1.90
N TYR A 75 2.75 -1.60 1.29
CA TYR A 75 2.80 -2.87 2.01
C TYR A 75 4.18 -3.12 2.60
N GLN A 76 4.22 -3.61 3.84
CA GLN A 76 5.47 -3.94 4.54
C GLN A 76 6.18 -5.14 3.92
N GLU A 77 5.50 -5.95 3.16
CA GLU A 77 5.93 -7.25 2.61
C GLU A 77 6.02 -8.34 3.70
N THR A 78 6.91 -8.19 4.66
CA THR A 78 7.01 -9.03 5.86
C THR A 78 7.48 -8.22 7.05
N TYR A 79 7.00 -8.55 8.23
CA TYR A 79 7.46 -7.96 9.51
C TYR A 79 8.71 -8.67 10.06
N ASN A 80 9.15 -9.75 9.42
CA ASN A 80 10.41 -10.42 9.76
C ASN A 80 11.59 -9.70 9.10
N ALA A 81 12.36 -8.93 9.86
CA ALA A 81 13.46 -8.13 9.35
C ALA A 81 14.53 -8.96 8.60
N SER A 82 14.85 -10.16 9.07
CA SER A 82 15.83 -11.02 8.40
C SER A 82 15.31 -11.53 7.05
N THR A 83 14.05 -11.94 6.97
CA THR A 83 13.40 -12.34 5.71
C THR A 83 13.30 -11.13 4.77
N TYR A 84 12.94 -9.97 5.30
CA TYR A 84 12.87 -8.73 4.52
C TYR A 84 14.21 -8.40 3.86
N GLN A 85 15.31 -8.37 4.63
CA GLN A 85 16.66 -8.09 4.14
C GLN A 85 17.15 -9.12 3.12
N TYR A 86 16.79 -10.39 3.28
CA TYR A 86 17.14 -11.44 2.33
C TYR A 86 16.56 -11.18 0.93
N HIS A 87 15.33 -10.65 0.84
CA HIS A 87 14.65 -10.42 -0.43
C HIS A 87 14.89 -9.02 -1.02
N HIS A 88 15.25 -8.03 -0.21
CA HIS A 88 15.38 -6.63 -0.65
C HIS A 88 16.84 -6.18 -0.61
N LEU A 89 17.57 -6.48 -1.69
CA LEU A 89 19.03 -6.36 -1.75
C LEU A 89 19.52 -5.01 -2.33
N LYS A 90 18.65 -4.17 -2.88
CA LYS A 90 19.04 -2.93 -3.59
C LYS A 90 18.01 -1.81 -3.42
N GLY A 91 18.51 -0.58 -3.61
CA GLY A 91 17.67 0.63 -3.58
C GLY A 91 17.16 0.96 -2.18
N GLN A 92 16.27 1.92 -2.09
CA GLN A 92 15.66 2.32 -0.80
C GLN A 92 14.82 1.20 -0.16
N LYS A 93 14.35 0.25 -0.95
CA LYS A 93 13.61 -0.90 -0.44
C LYS A 93 14.43 -1.79 0.51
N GLN A 94 15.77 -1.61 0.58
CA GLN A 94 16.61 -2.28 1.58
C GLN A 94 16.32 -1.81 3.02
N ASP A 95 15.87 -0.58 3.19
CA ASP A 95 15.64 0.00 4.51
C ASP A 95 14.30 -0.47 5.07
N PHE A 96 14.39 -1.48 5.93
CA PHE A 96 13.25 -2.09 6.60
C PHE A 96 12.47 -1.07 7.44
N PHE A 97 13.17 -0.25 8.22
CA PHE A 97 12.52 0.70 9.12
C PHE A 97 11.90 1.87 8.36
N TRP A 98 12.58 2.37 7.33
CA TRP A 98 12.00 3.38 6.45
C TRP A 98 10.68 2.94 5.85
N ARG A 99 10.56 1.66 5.45
CA ARG A 99 9.32 1.12 4.92
C ARG A 99 8.29 0.88 6.03
N LEU A 100 8.69 0.31 7.16
CA LEU A 100 7.82 0.03 8.31
C LEU A 100 7.15 1.31 8.83
N GLU A 101 7.87 2.41 8.92
CA GLU A 101 7.40 3.70 9.43
C GLU A 101 6.58 4.50 8.39
N THR A 102 6.38 3.99 7.18
CA THR A 102 5.64 4.72 6.14
C THR A 102 4.20 5.03 6.54
N PRO A 103 3.40 4.12 7.13
CA PRO A 103 2.05 4.44 7.57
C PRO A 103 1.99 5.54 8.63
N GLU A 104 3.02 5.64 9.49
CA GLU A 104 3.12 6.73 10.46
C GLU A 104 3.35 8.08 9.77
N ARG A 105 4.26 8.13 8.78
CA ARG A 105 4.49 9.34 7.98
C ARG A 105 3.22 9.77 7.22
N LEU A 106 2.44 8.81 6.72
CA LEU A 106 1.15 9.07 6.09
C LEU A 106 0.15 9.66 7.08
N GLY A 107 0.05 9.10 8.28
CA GLY A 107 -0.80 9.63 9.36
C GLY A 107 -0.38 11.03 9.79
N GLN A 108 0.93 11.30 9.93
CA GLN A 108 1.47 12.63 10.24
C GLN A 108 1.17 13.64 9.12
N ALA A 109 1.23 13.24 7.87
CA ALA A 109 0.87 14.06 6.72
C ALA A 109 -0.65 14.28 6.58
N GLY A 110 -1.45 13.57 7.38
CA GLY A 110 -2.91 13.68 7.38
C GLY A 110 -3.57 13.03 6.17
N ILE A 111 -2.97 12.00 5.58
CA ILE A 111 -3.56 11.23 4.47
C ILE A 111 -4.86 10.55 4.95
N ASP A 112 -5.93 10.65 4.15
CA ASP A 112 -7.27 10.24 4.57
C ASP A 112 -7.44 8.72 4.59
N LYS A 113 -6.76 7.99 3.68
CA LYS A 113 -6.81 6.51 3.64
C LYS A 113 -5.41 5.90 3.56
N ILE A 114 -5.11 5.00 4.46
CA ILE A 114 -3.81 4.32 4.58
C ILE A 114 -4.01 2.83 4.36
N GLY A 115 -3.38 2.29 3.32
CA GLY A 115 -3.39 0.86 3.02
C GLY A 115 -2.18 0.15 3.60
N LEU A 116 -2.43 -0.93 4.34
CA LEU A 116 -1.43 -1.81 4.93
C LEU A 116 -1.53 -3.21 4.32
N GLY A 117 -0.48 -3.99 4.44
CA GLY A 117 -0.49 -5.37 4.00
C GLY A 117 0.83 -6.08 4.23
N ALA A 118 0.77 -7.40 4.12
CA ALA A 118 1.93 -8.27 4.10
C ALA A 118 1.80 -9.26 2.94
N LEU A 119 2.91 -9.58 2.28
CA LEU A 119 2.95 -10.54 1.18
C LEU A 119 3.00 -11.96 1.79
N ILE A 120 1.83 -12.58 1.86
CA ILE A 120 1.66 -13.92 2.44
C ILE A 120 2.44 -14.94 1.62
N GLY A 121 3.33 -15.68 2.30
CA GLY A 121 4.21 -16.66 1.67
C GLY A 121 5.65 -16.19 1.47
N LEU A 122 5.95 -14.91 1.69
CA LEU A 122 7.34 -14.43 1.69
C LEU A 122 8.10 -14.96 2.92
N SER A 123 7.46 -14.95 4.08
CA SER A 123 7.94 -15.56 5.32
C SER A 123 7.42 -16.98 5.49
N LYS A 124 8.18 -17.83 6.22
CA LYS A 124 7.75 -19.18 6.58
C LYS A 124 6.54 -19.17 7.51
N ASP A 125 6.45 -18.18 8.36
CA ASP A 125 5.34 -18.02 9.32
C ASP A 125 4.51 -16.75 8.99
N TRP A 126 3.55 -16.91 8.09
CA TRP A 126 2.62 -15.86 7.72
C TRP A 126 1.72 -15.42 8.89
N ARG A 127 1.49 -16.28 9.89
CA ARG A 127 0.66 -15.94 11.05
C ARG A 127 1.33 -14.89 11.92
N THR A 128 2.65 -15.00 12.09
CA THR A 128 3.44 -13.96 12.78
C THR A 128 3.40 -12.64 12.01
N ASP A 129 3.52 -12.64 10.69
CA ASP A 129 3.36 -11.42 9.89
C ASP A 129 1.97 -10.80 10.07
N CYS A 130 0.91 -11.59 10.04
CA CYS A 130 -0.46 -11.12 10.24
C CYS A 130 -0.69 -10.60 11.68
N TYR A 131 -0.08 -11.19 12.68
CA TYR A 131 -0.13 -10.70 14.05
C TYR A 131 0.53 -9.31 14.18
N PHE A 132 1.71 -9.12 13.60
CA PHE A 132 2.36 -7.81 13.61
C PHE A 132 1.61 -6.79 12.75
N LEU A 133 1.01 -7.19 11.64
CA LEU A 133 0.14 -6.35 10.84
C LEU A 133 -1.07 -5.84 11.67
N ALA A 134 -1.71 -6.72 12.42
CA ALA A 134 -2.80 -6.36 13.32
C ALA A 134 -2.34 -5.41 14.45
N THR A 135 -1.17 -5.68 15.03
CA THR A 135 -0.58 -4.82 16.07
C THR A 135 -0.25 -3.44 15.51
N HIS A 136 0.33 -3.36 14.32
CA HIS A 136 0.63 -2.12 13.62
C HIS A 136 -0.64 -1.32 13.31
N LEU A 137 -1.68 -1.98 12.80
CA LEU A 137 -2.99 -1.36 12.61
C LEU A 137 -3.53 -0.74 13.91
N SER A 138 -3.50 -1.48 15.02
CA SER A 138 -3.97 -0.97 16.32
C SER A 138 -3.19 0.25 16.78
N PHE A 139 -1.87 0.24 16.60
CA PHE A 139 -1.02 1.40 16.89
C PHE A 139 -1.44 2.60 16.06
N LEU A 140 -1.61 2.43 14.75
CA LEU A 140 -1.98 3.51 13.84
C LEU A 140 -3.38 4.06 14.12
N GLN A 141 -4.37 3.21 14.36
CA GLN A 141 -5.73 3.63 14.72
C GLN A 141 -5.75 4.46 16.02
N LYS A 142 -4.88 4.14 16.97
CA LYS A 142 -4.76 4.89 18.21
C LYS A 142 -4.10 6.26 18.03
N HIS A 143 -3.08 6.36 17.20
CA HIS A 143 -2.26 7.58 17.07
C HIS A 143 -2.72 8.48 15.91
N TYR A 144 -3.31 7.90 14.87
CA TYR A 144 -3.75 8.58 13.66
C TYR A 144 -5.21 8.21 13.34
N TRP A 145 -6.08 8.40 14.33
CA TRP A 145 -7.50 8.05 14.28
C TRP A 145 -8.30 8.80 13.20
N GLN A 146 -7.78 9.93 12.69
CA GLN A 146 -8.37 10.71 11.61
C GLN A 146 -8.28 10.02 10.24
N SER A 147 -7.37 9.05 10.09
CA SER A 147 -7.22 8.29 8.85
C SER A 147 -8.10 7.03 8.85
N ARG A 148 -8.59 6.66 7.68
CA ARG A 148 -9.22 5.35 7.45
C ARG A 148 -8.16 4.34 7.03
N TYR A 149 -8.42 3.08 7.28
CA TYR A 149 -7.45 2.01 7.01
C TYR A 149 -8.03 0.94 6.10
N SER A 150 -7.17 0.37 5.24
CA SER A 150 -7.45 -0.85 4.50
C SER A 150 -6.33 -1.86 4.69
N ILE A 151 -6.67 -3.14 4.68
CA ILE A 151 -5.72 -4.25 4.80
C ILE A 151 -5.83 -5.13 3.57
N SER A 152 -4.70 -5.42 2.95
CA SER A 152 -4.60 -6.35 1.83
C SER A 152 -3.76 -7.58 2.21
N PHE A 153 -4.18 -8.74 1.67
CA PHE A 153 -3.55 -10.03 1.90
C PHE A 153 -3.06 -10.66 0.58
N PRO A 154 -2.14 -10.00 -0.16
CA PRO A 154 -1.59 -10.60 -1.37
C PRO A 154 -0.88 -11.92 -1.02
N ARG A 155 -1.15 -12.97 -1.81
CA ARG A 155 -0.51 -14.28 -1.64
C ARG A 155 0.54 -14.51 -2.72
N LEU A 156 1.75 -14.83 -2.29
CA LEU A 156 2.79 -15.27 -3.20
C LEU A 156 2.40 -16.64 -3.78
N ARG A 157 2.46 -16.76 -5.10
CA ARG A 157 2.16 -18.01 -5.81
C ARG A 157 3.36 -18.43 -6.63
N PRO A 158 3.60 -19.75 -6.79
CA PRO A 158 4.65 -20.22 -7.69
C PRO A 158 4.43 -19.69 -9.10
N CYS A 159 5.47 -19.09 -9.68
CA CYS A 159 5.46 -18.66 -11.07
C CYS A 159 6.86 -18.78 -11.68
N ALA A 160 6.93 -18.99 -12.98
CA ALA A 160 8.21 -19.11 -13.69
C ALA A 160 9.03 -17.81 -13.54
N GLY A 161 10.25 -17.94 -13.01
CA GLY A 161 11.17 -16.81 -12.78
C GLY A 161 10.82 -15.94 -11.56
N GLY A 162 9.79 -16.30 -10.79
CA GLY A 162 9.42 -15.61 -9.56
C GLY A 162 10.13 -16.15 -8.31
N ILE A 163 9.79 -15.55 -7.18
CA ILE A 163 10.25 -16.03 -5.86
C ILE A 163 9.38 -17.23 -5.47
N GLU A 164 10.02 -18.34 -5.09
CA GLU A 164 9.31 -19.49 -4.53
C GLU A 164 8.73 -19.15 -3.16
N PRO A 165 7.42 -19.40 -2.91
CA PRO A 165 6.82 -19.16 -1.61
C PRO A 165 7.50 -19.98 -0.51
N ALA A 166 7.90 -19.32 0.58
CA ALA A 166 8.43 -20.00 1.78
C ALA A 166 7.33 -20.75 2.56
N SER A 167 6.07 -20.36 2.36
CA SER A 167 4.87 -21.03 2.84
C SER A 167 3.71 -20.80 1.88
N LEU A 168 2.86 -21.78 1.72
CA LEU A 168 1.64 -21.66 0.92
C LEU A 168 0.43 -21.42 1.82
N MET A 169 -0.45 -20.56 1.40
CA MET A 169 -1.75 -20.34 2.04
C MET A 169 -2.85 -20.79 1.07
N ASP A 170 -3.66 -21.73 1.49
CA ASP A 170 -4.85 -22.17 0.75
C ASP A 170 -6.03 -21.20 0.91
N ASP A 171 -7.10 -21.41 0.15
CA ASP A 171 -8.27 -20.52 0.19
C ASP A 171 -9.02 -20.59 1.53
N PRO A 172 -9.22 -21.77 2.18
CA PRO A 172 -9.79 -21.83 3.53
C PRO A 172 -8.99 -21.03 4.56
N GLN A 173 -7.67 -21.08 4.52
CA GLN A 173 -6.80 -20.29 5.41
C GLN A 173 -6.93 -18.79 5.15
N LEU A 174 -7.02 -18.36 3.88
CA LEU A 174 -7.27 -16.96 3.55
C LEU A 174 -8.64 -16.50 4.05
N VAL A 175 -9.68 -17.27 3.84
CA VAL A 175 -11.03 -16.94 4.35
C VAL A 175 -11.01 -16.83 5.88
N GLN A 176 -10.34 -17.76 6.57
CA GLN A 176 -10.18 -17.70 8.02
C GLN A 176 -9.46 -16.42 8.46
N LEU A 177 -8.39 -16.03 7.75
CA LEU A 177 -7.63 -14.80 8.02
C LEU A 177 -8.50 -13.56 7.83
N ILE A 178 -9.25 -13.47 6.73
CA ILE A 178 -10.20 -12.37 6.45
C ILE A 178 -11.25 -12.29 7.56
N CYS A 179 -11.84 -13.42 7.96
CA CYS A 179 -12.82 -13.46 9.06
C CYS A 179 -12.18 -12.99 10.38
N ALA A 180 -10.96 -13.40 10.69
CA ALA A 180 -10.26 -12.97 11.89
C ALA A 180 -10.03 -11.45 11.90
N PHE A 181 -9.57 -10.86 10.79
CA PHE A 181 -9.41 -9.41 10.68
C PHE A 181 -10.75 -8.67 10.71
N ARG A 182 -11.80 -9.23 10.13
CA ARG A 182 -13.15 -8.63 10.20
C ARG A 182 -13.69 -8.60 11.64
N LEU A 183 -13.41 -9.62 12.44
CA LEU A 183 -13.77 -9.63 13.88
C LEU A 183 -12.88 -8.69 14.69
N PHE A 184 -11.59 -8.63 14.37
CA PHE A 184 -10.63 -7.80 15.07
C PHE A 184 -10.82 -6.29 14.80
N ALA A 185 -11.10 -5.91 13.57
CA ALA A 185 -11.23 -4.53 13.13
C ALA A 185 -12.43 -4.38 12.15
N PRO A 186 -13.68 -4.31 12.67
CA PRO A 186 -14.89 -4.35 11.85
C PRO A 186 -15.01 -3.22 10.83
N GLU A 187 -14.46 -2.05 11.15
CA GLU A 187 -14.55 -0.82 10.33
C GLU A 187 -13.47 -0.74 9.24
N VAL A 188 -12.50 -1.67 9.24
CA VAL A 188 -11.38 -1.66 8.29
C VAL A 188 -11.79 -2.33 6.98
N GLU A 189 -11.45 -1.71 5.87
CA GLU A 189 -11.63 -2.31 4.54
C GLU A 189 -10.63 -3.46 4.36
N LEU A 190 -11.11 -4.60 3.86
CA LEU A 190 -10.29 -5.79 3.58
C LEU A 190 -10.32 -6.07 2.08
N SER A 191 -9.16 -6.29 1.46
CA SER A 191 -8.98 -6.54 0.03
C SER A 191 -7.93 -7.65 -0.26
#